data_9c1a9aa8483284b0175236b0721df433
#
_entry.id   9c1a9aa8483284b0175236b0721df433
#
_cell.length_a   1.000
_cell.length_b   1.000
_cell.length_c   1.000
_cell.angle_alpha   90.00
_cell.angle_beta   90.00
_cell.angle_gamma   90.00
#
_symmetry.space_group_name_H-M   'P 1'
#
loop_
_entity.id
_entity.type
_entity.pdbx_description
1 polymer ?
#
loop_
_entity_poly.entity_id
_entity_poly.type
_entity_poly.pdbx_seq_one_letter_code
_entity_poly.pdbx_strand_id
1 'polypeptide(L)'
;METRTLVDVFFASVGHDVQRHVMFKRGSDWQIISSRQLYGYVAKLARTLKEWGIQKGDRVAILSENRPEWMIADFACVSSGIIDVPIYATLTAEQTLYLLQNSRARVVFVSTLEQLRKVQSIQPKTSVEKIVVMDDVAEVNVVPMWRLINGASTEADHDFDELAHQIKPEDLATLIYTSGTTGTSKGVMLSHGNLTACAIMASKQAEWEPGDVYLSFLPLSHVTARHVDYVCYLDGVTIVYCAVFDQLPQMLQEAKPTIIVAVPRVYEKVRGEAERRAGNGLKRKIFDWAVRVGAKHKAEIARGETPNSLAWKVANRLVFDKIRHGFGGRSRAYFSGGAPLGKDMAEWFCSVGIPIMEGYGLTETSPTLSVNRRGAFKIGSVGKVNDGLQLKIAEDGEILVKGPTVFQGYWEMPEETRNSFVDGWFKTGDIGELDSEGFLSITDRKKDLIKTSGGKFIAPQPIENALKANVLIAQAAVIGDKRKYASVILSPHFPLLEDWARANGVAFSSRQELVGTAKVRELYKGIVEDLNKRLAQFET
;
A
#
# COMPACT_ATOMS: atom_id res chain seq x y z
N MET A 1 0.44 23.15 -19.42
CA MET A 1 1.19 23.64 -18.22
C MET A 1 2.01 22.47 -17.70
N GLU A 2 3.23 22.68 -17.24
CA GLU A 2 4.04 21.60 -16.71
C GLU A 2 3.54 21.25 -15.31
N THR A 3 3.20 19.98 -15.07
CA THR A 3 2.70 19.49 -13.77
C THR A 3 3.84 19.48 -12.75
N ARG A 4 3.76 20.31 -11.72
CA ARG A 4 4.83 20.48 -10.70
C ARG A 4 4.32 20.34 -9.27
N THR A 5 3.02 20.50 -9.06
CA THR A 5 2.36 20.50 -7.75
C THR A 5 1.15 19.57 -7.74
N LEU A 6 0.67 19.19 -6.56
CA LEU A 6 -0.59 18.45 -6.44
C LEU A 6 -1.80 19.28 -6.90
N VAL A 7 -1.66 20.60 -6.93
CA VAL A 7 -2.66 21.49 -7.54
C VAL A 7 -2.76 21.22 -9.03
N ASP A 8 -1.63 21.07 -9.72
CA ASP A 8 -1.63 20.74 -11.14
C ASP A 8 -2.23 19.35 -11.40
N VAL A 9 -2.00 18.38 -10.51
CA VAL A 9 -2.65 17.05 -10.57
C VAL A 9 -4.16 17.20 -10.44
N PHE A 10 -4.63 18.01 -9.48
CA PHE A 10 -6.06 18.29 -9.32
C PHE A 10 -6.68 18.93 -10.56
N PHE A 11 -6.07 19.98 -11.10
CA PHE A 11 -6.59 20.64 -12.31
C PHE A 11 -6.49 19.75 -13.56
N ALA A 12 -5.48 18.89 -13.67
CA ALA A 12 -5.42 17.88 -14.73
C ALA A 12 -6.61 16.93 -14.63
N SER A 13 -6.95 16.46 -13.42
CA SER A 13 -8.11 15.58 -13.20
C SER A 13 -9.43 16.23 -13.62
N VAL A 14 -9.58 17.52 -13.36
CA VAL A 14 -10.76 18.31 -13.81
C VAL A 14 -10.77 18.45 -15.32
N GLY A 15 -9.60 18.71 -15.93
CA GLY A 15 -9.44 18.88 -17.37
C GLY A 15 -9.77 17.64 -18.21
N HIS A 16 -9.69 16.44 -17.63
CA HIS A 16 -10.13 15.21 -18.29
C HIS A 16 -11.65 15.12 -18.49
N ASP A 17 -12.45 15.91 -17.79
CA ASP A 17 -13.94 15.97 -17.85
C ASP A 17 -14.61 14.60 -17.74
N VAL A 18 -14.09 13.74 -16.84
CA VAL A 18 -14.59 12.38 -16.64
C VAL A 18 -15.92 12.40 -15.91
N GLN A 19 -16.99 11.86 -16.53
CA GLN A 19 -18.33 11.83 -15.94
C GLN A 19 -18.46 10.84 -14.77
N ARG A 20 -17.70 9.77 -14.78
CA ARG A 20 -17.64 8.74 -13.74
C ARG A 20 -16.23 8.71 -13.13
N HIS A 21 -15.78 9.86 -12.63
CA HIS A 21 -14.40 10.00 -12.15
C HIS A 21 -14.20 9.27 -10.82
N VAL A 22 -15.15 9.44 -9.91
CA VAL A 22 -15.14 8.76 -8.61
C VAL A 22 -16.43 7.98 -8.42
N MET A 23 -16.33 6.75 -7.96
CA MET A 23 -17.46 5.87 -7.67
C MET A 23 -17.33 5.29 -6.27
N PHE A 24 -18.44 5.15 -5.57
CA PHE A 24 -18.51 4.55 -4.24
C PHE A 24 -19.91 4.04 -3.94
N LYS A 25 -20.05 3.20 -2.92
CA LYS A 25 -21.37 2.74 -2.46
C LYS A 25 -21.84 3.54 -1.26
N ARG A 26 -23.13 3.90 -1.28
CA ARG A 26 -23.88 4.34 -0.10
C ARG A 26 -25.01 3.34 0.14
N GLY A 27 -24.83 2.48 1.14
CA GLY A 27 -25.66 1.27 1.29
C GLY A 27 -25.44 0.33 0.11
N SER A 28 -26.52 -0.02 -0.61
CA SER A 28 -26.48 -0.86 -1.81
C SER A 28 -26.20 -0.08 -3.10
N ASP A 29 -26.38 1.23 -3.09
CA ASP A 29 -26.48 2.04 -4.29
C ASP A 29 -25.15 2.66 -4.68
N TRP A 30 -24.83 2.61 -5.98
CA TRP A 30 -23.69 3.28 -6.54
C TRP A 30 -23.93 4.79 -6.62
N GLN A 31 -22.98 5.54 -6.09
CA GLN A 31 -22.89 6.99 -6.24
C GLN A 31 -21.72 7.34 -7.15
N ILE A 32 -21.86 8.43 -7.89
CA ILE A 32 -20.88 8.89 -8.86
C ILE A 32 -20.60 10.37 -8.61
N ILE A 33 -19.32 10.75 -8.68
CA ILE A 33 -18.88 12.13 -8.69
C ILE A 33 -18.12 12.35 -9.99
N SER A 34 -18.54 13.32 -10.79
CA SER A 34 -17.81 13.73 -12.00
C SER A 34 -16.62 14.62 -11.65
N SER A 35 -15.68 14.79 -12.60
CA SER A 35 -14.55 15.72 -12.43
C SER A 35 -15.00 17.13 -12.05
N ARG A 36 -16.07 17.63 -12.69
CA ARG A 36 -16.61 18.97 -12.41
C ARG A 36 -17.26 19.08 -11.02
N GLN A 37 -17.97 18.03 -10.59
CA GLN A 37 -18.51 17.99 -9.22
C GLN A 37 -17.40 17.94 -8.18
N LEU A 38 -16.34 17.16 -8.44
CA LEU A 38 -15.16 17.11 -7.58
C LEU A 38 -14.54 18.50 -7.44
N TYR A 39 -14.34 19.22 -8.56
CA TYR A 39 -13.86 20.60 -8.54
C TYR A 39 -14.71 21.48 -7.63
N GLY A 40 -16.02 21.48 -7.83
CA GLY A 40 -16.91 22.32 -7.04
C GLY A 40 -16.86 22.01 -5.53
N TYR A 41 -16.81 20.73 -5.17
CA TYR A 41 -16.69 20.33 -3.77
C TYR A 41 -15.37 20.79 -3.14
N VAL A 42 -14.28 20.65 -3.85
CA VAL A 42 -12.94 21.07 -3.41
C VAL A 42 -12.87 22.58 -3.27
N ALA A 43 -13.29 23.35 -4.27
CA ALA A 43 -13.26 24.82 -4.24
C ALA A 43 -14.13 25.38 -3.09
N LYS A 44 -15.34 24.82 -2.89
CA LYS A 44 -16.22 25.25 -1.80
C LYS A 44 -15.66 24.93 -0.43
N LEU A 45 -15.06 23.74 -0.24
CA LEU A 45 -14.44 23.36 1.02
C LEU A 45 -13.20 24.20 1.32
N ALA A 46 -12.36 24.48 0.31
CA ALA A 46 -11.19 25.35 0.42
C ALA A 46 -11.59 26.76 0.88
N ARG A 47 -12.65 27.32 0.29
CA ARG A 47 -13.24 28.61 0.71
C ARG A 47 -13.69 28.57 2.16
N THR A 48 -14.37 27.51 2.58
CA THR A 48 -14.83 27.34 3.97
C THR A 48 -13.66 27.30 4.95
N LEU A 49 -12.59 26.58 4.63
CA LEU A 49 -11.37 26.55 5.46
C LEU A 49 -10.75 27.94 5.59
N LYS A 50 -10.70 28.71 4.49
CA LYS A 50 -10.23 30.11 4.50
C LYS A 50 -11.12 31.01 5.37
N GLU A 51 -12.45 30.89 5.27
CA GLU A 51 -13.42 31.62 6.11
C GLU A 51 -13.27 31.29 7.61
N TRP A 52 -12.83 30.08 7.94
CA TRP A 52 -12.49 29.70 9.31
C TRP A 52 -11.13 30.22 9.77
N GLY A 53 -10.41 30.99 8.93
CA GLY A 53 -9.11 31.54 9.25
C GLY A 53 -7.96 30.51 9.18
N ILE A 54 -8.18 29.40 8.49
CA ILE A 54 -7.10 28.44 8.19
C ILE A 54 -6.28 28.98 7.03
N GLN A 55 -4.98 29.07 7.24
CA GLN A 55 -4.06 29.72 6.32
C GLN A 55 -3.02 28.75 5.76
N LYS A 56 -2.31 29.15 4.70
CA LYS A 56 -1.16 28.41 4.17
C LYS A 56 -0.17 28.08 5.31
N GLY A 57 0.23 26.81 5.40
CA GLY A 57 1.12 26.29 6.43
C GLY A 57 0.41 25.82 7.71
N ASP A 58 -0.88 26.09 7.90
CA ASP A 58 -1.68 25.45 8.96
C ASP A 58 -1.85 23.94 8.67
N ARG A 59 -2.10 23.15 9.72
CA ARG A 59 -2.31 21.71 9.60
C ARG A 59 -3.76 21.37 9.82
N VAL A 60 -4.26 20.47 8.96
CA VAL A 60 -5.60 19.91 9.01
C VAL A 60 -5.51 18.39 8.99
N ALA A 61 -6.07 17.72 9.99
CA ALA A 61 -6.00 16.28 10.09
C ALA A 61 -7.17 15.59 9.38
N ILE A 62 -6.92 14.39 8.82
CA ILE A 62 -7.93 13.54 8.18
C ILE A 62 -7.86 12.14 8.82
N LEU A 63 -8.85 11.81 9.65
CA LEU A 63 -8.99 10.53 10.35
C LEU A 63 -10.16 9.75 9.75
N SER A 64 -9.89 8.97 8.71
CA SER A 64 -10.95 8.35 7.93
C SER A 64 -10.45 7.10 7.19
N GLU A 65 -11.38 6.19 6.93
CA GLU A 65 -11.29 5.11 5.96
C GLU A 65 -11.35 5.68 4.53
N ASN A 66 -11.12 4.81 3.53
CA ASN A 66 -11.15 5.20 2.11
C ASN A 66 -12.57 5.61 1.67
N ARG A 67 -12.71 6.86 1.27
CA ARG A 67 -13.97 7.42 0.79
C ARG A 67 -13.74 8.71 -0.01
N PRO A 68 -14.65 9.14 -0.88
CA PRO A 68 -14.47 10.35 -1.69
C PRO A 68 -14.21 11.61 -0.87
N GLU A 69 -14.87 11.72 0.29
CA GLU A 69 -14.73 12.87 1.19
C GLU A 69 -13.30 13.04 1.70
N TRP A 70 -12.55 11.93 1.81
CA TRP A 70 -11.14 11.96 2.17
C TRP A 70 -10.33 12.76 1.12
N MET A 71 -10.48 12.42 -0.17
CA MET A 71 -9.76 13.11 -1.25
C MET A 71 -10.28 14.53 -1.50
N ILE A 72 -11.56 14.80 -1.26
CA ILE A 72 -12.10 16.17 -1.30
C ILE A 72 -11.44 17.04 -0.23
N ALA A 73 -11.30 16.52 1.00
CA ALA A 73 -10.61 17.22 2.07
C ALA A 73 -9.12 17.43 1.78
N ASP A 74 -8.46 16.40 1.25
CA ASP A 74 -7.08 16.44 0.83
C ASP A 74 -6.81 17.49 -0.25
N PHE A 75 -7.55 17.44 -1.36
CA PHE A 75 -7.40 18.44 -2.42
C PHE A 75 -7.77 19.86 -1.97
N ALA A 76 -8.75 20.01 -1.08
CA ALA A 76 -9.07 21.33 -0.51
C ALA A 76 -7.90 21.88 0.33
N CYS A 77 -7.23 21.02 1.11
CA CYS A 77 -6.05 21.41 1.87
C CYS A 77 -4.88 21.77 0.94
N VAL A 78 -4.48 20.86 0.05
CA VAL A 78 -3.29 21.09 -0.79
C VAL A 78 -3.49 22.25 -1.77
N SER A 79 -4.71 22.46 -2.27
CA SER A 79 -5.02 23.61 -3.14
C SER A 79 -5.06 24.96 -2.39
N SER A 80 -5.09 24.92 -1.06
CA SER A 80 -5.03 26.11 -0.21
C SER A 80 -3.65 26.32 0.47
N GLY A 81 -2.67 25.45 0.18
CA GLY A 81 -1.37 25.44 0.84
C GLY A 81 -1.44 25.01 2.31
N ILE A 82 -2.51 24.37 2.70
CA ILE A 82 -2.72 23.77 4.03
C ILE A 82 -2.04 22.41 4.04
N ILE A 83 -1.31 22.13 5.10
CA ILE A 83 -0.62 20.85 5.29
C ILE A 83 -1.61 19.83 5.84
N ASP A 84 -1.95 18.81 5.07
CA ASP A 84 -2.78 17.74 5.61
C ASP A 84 -1.99 16.77 6.50
N VAL A 85 -2.71 16.15 7.44
CA VAL A 85 -2.15 15.18 8.38
C VAL A 85 -3.04 13.93 8.34
N PRO A 86 -2.72 12.96 7.48
CA PRO A 86 -3.49 11.72 7.40
C PRO A 86 -3.26 10.85 8.64
N ILE A 87 -4.36 10.40 9.24
CA ILE A 87 -4.36 9.57 10.45
C ILE A 87 -5.09 8.26 10.17
N TYR A 88 -4.49 7.14 10.53
CA TYR A 88 -5.14 5.83 10.38
C TYR A 88 -6.37 5.73 11.29
N ALA A 89 -7.50 5.35 10.71
CA ALA A 89 -8.76 5.15 11.45
C ALA A 89 -8.65 4.09 12.56
N THR A 90 -7.70 3.16 12.43
CA THR A 90 -7.45 2.08 13.39
C THR A 90 -6.63 2.49 14.62
N LEU A 91 -6.06 3.69 14.65
CA LEU A 91 -5.29 4.17 15.80
C LEU A 91 -6.19 4.38 17.02
N THR A 92 -5.62 4.14 18.20
CA THR A 92 -6.29 4.42 19.47
C THR A 92 -6.41 5.94 19.71
N ALA A 93 -7.24 6.34 20.68
CA ALA A 93 -7.36 7.73 21.07
C ALA A 93 -6.02 8.33 21.54
N GLU A 94 -5.22 7.57 22.29
CA GLU A 94 -3.91 8.00 22.76
C GLU A 94 -2.90 8.22 21.61
N GLN A 95 -2.85 7.29 20.67
CA GLN A 95 -2.02 7.44 19.48
C GLN A 95 -2.46 8.64 18.63
N THR A 96 -3.78 8.82 18.45
CA THR A 96 -4.35 9.96 17.73
C THR A 96 -4.01 11.28 18.43
N LEU A 97 -4.08 11.30 19.77
CA LEU A 97 -3.73 12.47 20.58
C LEU A 97 -2.30 12.94 20.30
N TYR A 98 -1.34 12.00 20.28
CA TYR A 98 0.05 12.33 19.98
C TYR A 98 0.19 13.01 18.60
N LEU A 99 -0.45 12.46 17.56
CA LEU A 99 -0.36 13.02 16.21
C LEU A 99 -0.97 14.43 16.13
N LEU A 100 -2.14 14.64 16.76
CA LEU A 100 -2.81 15.94 16.78
C LEU A 100 -2.00 16.98 17.56
N GLN A 101 -1.37 16.58 18.66
CA GLN A 101 -0.50 17.49 19.46
C GLN A 101 0.77 17.85 18.71
N ASN A 102 1.48 16.85 18.15
CA ASN A 102 2.74 17.08 17.46
C ASN A 102 2.56 17.88 16.15
N SER A 103 1.52 17.57 15.38
CA SER A 103 1.19 18.33 14.17
C SER A 103 0.60 19.71 14.45
N ARG A 104 0.01 19.92 15.65
CA ARG A 104 -0.78 21.11 15.98
C ARG A 104 -1.91 21.36 14.99
N ALA A 105 -2.60 20.30 14.57
CA ALA A 105 -3.74 20.41 13.65
C ALA A 105 -4.86 21.27 14.26
N ARG A 106 -5.41 22.20 13.49
CA ARG A 106 -6.47 23.14 13.91
C ARG A 106 -7.87 22.62 13.56
N VAL A 107 -7.99 21.86 12.48
CA VAL A 107 -9.23 21.21 12.05
C VAL A 107 -8.98 19.73 11.92
N VAL A 108 -9.97 18.91 12.23
CA VAL A 108 -9.91 17.47 11.96
C VAL A 108 -11.18 17.00 11.24
N PHE A 109 -11.00 16.34 10.10
CA PHE A 109 -12.03 15.61 9.40
C PHE A 109 -12.09 14.19 9.94
N VAL A 110 -13.27 13.72 10.33
CA VAL A 110 -13.50 12.36 10.85
C VAL A 110 -14.58 11.65 10.03
N SER A 111 -14.39 10.36 9.75
CA SER A 111 -15.32 9.61 8.91
C SER A 111 -16.67 9.33 9.58
N THR A 112 -16.65 8.71 10.75
CA THR A 112 -17.80 8.09 11.40
C THR A 112 -18.06 8.66 12.79
N LEU A 113 -19.21 8.31 13.38
CA LEU A 113 -19.52 8.63 14.76
C LEU A 113 -18.49 8.06 15.75
N GLU A 114 -17.92 6.89 15.45
CA GLU A 114 -16.86 6.29 16.28
C GLU A 114 -15.61 7.17 16.29
N GLN A 115 -15.16 7.59 15.11
CA GLN A 115 -13.98 8.47 14.98
C GLN A 115 -14.25 9.84 15.60
N LEU A 116 -15.48 10.36 15.45
CA LEU A 116 -15.91 11.60 16.09
C LEU A 116 -15.76 11.53 17.61
N ARG A 117 -16.32 10.51 18.24
CA ARG A 117 -16.23 10.32 19.71
C ARG A 117 -14.79 10.14 20.18
N LYS A 118 -13.97 9.42 19.40
CA LYS A 118 -12.53 9.29 19.65
C LYS A 118 -11.87 10.67 19.74
N VAL A 119 -12.08 11.53 18.74
CA VAL A 119 -11.49 12.88 18.72
C VAL A 119 -12.07 13.78 19.81
N GLN A 120 -13.37 13.77 20.03
CA GLN A 120 -14.02 14.55 21.09
C GLN A 120 -13.43 14.24 22.47
N SER A 121 -13.10 12.97 22.75
CA SER A 121 -12.53 12.56 24.06
C SER A 121 -11.14 13.13 24.33
N ILE A 122 -10.39 13.51 23.29
CA ILE A 122 -9.03 14.03 23.38
C ILE A 122 -8.89 15.50 22.97
N GLN A 123 -9.89 16.07 22.30
CA GLN A 123 -9.89 17.45 21.77
C GLN A 123 -9.42 18.51 22.79
N PRO A 124 -9.85 18.49 24.07
CA PRO A 124 -9.41 19.50 25.04
C PRO A 124 -7.90 19.54 25.30
N LYS A 125 -7.17 18.49 24.88
CA LYS A 125 -5.72 18.38 25.03
C LYS A 125 -4.96 18.71 23.72
N THR A 126 -5.66 19.20 22.71
CA THR A 126 -5.11 19.47 21.37
C THR A 126 -5.34 20.90 20.94
N SER A 127 -4.81 21.30 19.79
CA SER A 127 -5.07 22.59 19.13
C SER A 127 -6.31 22.55 18.22
N VAL A 128 -7.11 21.48 18.23
CA VAL A 128 -8.25 21.31 17.34
C VAL A 128 -9.38 22.27 17.71
N GLU A 129 -9.66 23.20 16.83
CA GLU A 129 -10.71 24.22 16.94
C GLU A 129 -12.05 23.72 16.40
N LYS A 130 -12.01 22.92 15.32
CA LYS A 130 -13.22 22.42 14.64
C LYS A 130 -13.10 20.94 14.28
N ILE A 131 -14.20 20.23 14.43
CA ILE A 131 -14.35 18.84 14.00
C ILE A 131 -15.39 18.81 12.87
N VAL A 132 -15.01 18.26 11.73
CA VAL A 132 -15.88 18.03 10.58
C VAL A 132 -16.14 16.54 10.46
N VAL A 133 -17.40 16.12 10.43
CA VAL A 133 -17.77 14.71 10.28
C VAL A 133 -18.26 14.44 8.86
N MET A 134 -17.76 13.35 8.26
CA MET A 134 -18.11 12.97 6.88
C MET A 134 -19.45 12.24 6.80
N ASP A 135 -19.79 11.42 7.81
CA ASP A 135 -21.11 10.81 7.94
C ASP A 135 -22.18 11.83 8.32
N ASP A 136 -23.42 11.55 7.95
CA ASP A 136 -24.57 12.37 8.36
C ASP A 136 -24.97 12.00 9.79
N VAL A 137 -24.40 12.74 10.74
CA VAL A 137 -24.68 12.56 12.18
C VAL A 137 -25.30 13.82 12.77
N ALA A 138 -26.27 13.64 13.64
CA ALA A 138 -26.95 14.73 14.36
C ALA A 138 -26.30 14.92 15.74
N GLU A 139 -25.12 15.54 15.78
CA GLU A 139 -24.38 15.83 17.02
C GLU A 139 -24.20 17.35 17.20
N VAL A 140 -24.21 17.80 18.44
CA VAL A 140 -24.01 19.22 18.80
C VAL A 140 -22.51 19.57 18.69
N ASN A 141 -22.21 20.78 18.23
CA ASN A 141 -20.84 21.31 18.05
C ASN A 141 -19.99 20.57 17.03
N VAL A 142 -20.61 19.92 16.06
CA VAL A 142 -19.96 19.22 14.95
C VAL A 142 -20.51 19.73 13.63
N VAL A 143 -19.65 19.85 12.63
CA VAL A 143 -20.03 20.31 11.30
C VAL A 143 -20.10 19.11 10.35
N PRO A 144 -21.29 18.72 9.85
CA PRO A 144 -21.37 17.69 8.81
C PRO A 144 -20.74 18.19 7.51
N MET A 145 -19.82 17.40 6.94
CA MET A 145 -19.08 17.78 5.73
C MET A 145 -20.01 18.07 4.54
N TRP A 146 -21.07 17.28 4.40
CA TRP A 146 -22.04 17.48 3.32
C TRP A 146 -22.67 18.88 3.32
N ARG A 147 -22.86 19.52 4.50
CA ARG A 147 -23.36 20.90 4.58
C ARG A 147 -22.36 21.91 4.02
N LEU A 148 -21.06 21.60 4.10
CA LEU A 148 -19.99 22.46 3.60
C LEU A 148 -19.86 22.39 2.07
N ILE A 149 -20.16 21.24 1.46
CA ILE A 149 -19.99 21.01 0.03
C ILE A 149 -21.31 20.97 -0.76
N ASN A 150 -22.45 20.81 -0.11
CA ASN A 150 -23.75 20.74 -0.77
C ASN A 150 -24.05 22.04 -1.54
N GLY A 151 -24.59 21.90 -2.76
CA GLY A 151 -24.88 23.02 -3.64
C GLY A 151 -23.61 23.74 -4.15
N ALA A 152 -22.47 23.05 -4.18
CA ALA A 152 -21.25 23.57 -4.82
C ALA A 152 -21.49 23.78 -6.33
N SER A 153 -21.01 24.91 -6.87
CA SER A 153 -21.02 25.17 -8.30
C SER A 153 -20.03 24.25 -9.02
N THR A 154 -20.39 23.85 -10.23
CA THR A 154 -19.49 23.13 -11.14
C THR A 154 -18.76 24.06 -12.09
N GLU A 155 -19.02 25.37 -12.01
CA GLU A 155 -18.35 26.39 -12.80
C GLU A 155 -17.05 26.83 -12.13
N ALA A 156 -16.15 27.40 -12.93
CA ALA A 156 -14.86 27.90 -12.46
C ALA A 156 -15.02 28.96 -11.37
N ASP A 157 -14.25 28.84 -10.32
CA ASP A 157 -14.11 29.80 -9.21
C ASP A 157 -12.75 30.49 -9.35
N HIS A 158 -12.74 31.65 -10.01
CA HIS A 158 -11.51 32.38 -10.34
C HIS A 158 -10.65 32.72 -9.11
N ASP A 159 -11.30 33.07 -7.98
CA ASP A 159 -10.56 33.40 -6.75
C ASP A 159 -9.87 32.15 -6.16
N PHE A 160 -10.53 31.01 -6.22
CA PHE A 160 -9.93 29.73 -5.84
C PHE A 160 -8.79 29.33 -6.76
N ASP A 161 -9.01 29.39 -8.08
CA ASP A 161 -8.02 29.03 -9.09
C ASP A 161 -6.76 29.88 -8.98
N GLU A 162 -6.91 31.20 -8.81
CA GLU A 162 -5.77 32.11 -8.66
C GLU A 162 -4.94 31.80 -7.40
N LEU A 163 -5.60 31.56 -6.27
CA LEU A 163 -4.93 31.20 -5.02
C LEU A 163 -4.24 29.84 -5.10
N ALA A 164 -4.91 28.84 -5.68
CA ALA A 164 -4.36 27.51 -5.83
C ALA A 164 -3.09 27.50 -6.69
N HIS A 165 -3.06 28.26 -7.77
CA HIS A 165 -1.87 28.36 -8.64
C HIS A 165 -0.68 29.13 -8.03
N GLN A 166 -0.84 29.76 -6.85
CA GLN A 166 0.28 30.35 -6.10
C GLN A 166 1.09 29.32 -5.30
N ILE A 167 0.61 28.07 -5.21
CA ILE A 167 1.29 26.98 -4.50
C ILE A 167 2.52 26.56 -5.29
N LYS A 168 3.64 26.38 -4.58
CA LYS A 168 4.94 26.04 -5.16
C LYS A 168 5.34 24.58 -4.90
N PRO A 169 6.18 23.99 -5.74
CA PRO A 169 6.66 22.60 -5.53
C PRO A 169 7.36 22.38 -4.20
N GLU A 170 8.07 23.38 -3.67
CA GLU A 170 8.76 23.33 -2.38
C GLU A 170 7.85 23.50 -1.17
N ASP A 171 6.61 23.96 -1.35
CA ASP A 171 5.63 24.06 -0.26
C ASP A 171 5.33 22.67 0.31
N LEU A 172 5.25 22.60 1.64
CA LEU A 172 4.91 21.36 2.32
C LEU A 172 3.43 21.01 2.07
N ALA A 173 3.19 19.82 1.57
CA ALA A 173 1.83 19.34 1.28
C ALA A 173 1.25 18.50 2.42
N THR A 174 2.06 17.65 3.06
CA THR A 174 1.56 16.70 4.04
C THR A 174 2.61 16.31 5.09
N LEU A 175 2.12 15.90 6.27
CA LEU A 175 2.88 15.23 7.32
C LEU A 175 2.36 13.80 7.47
N ILE A 176 3.10 12.82 6.98
CA ILE A 176 2.73 11.41 7.14
C ILE A 176 3.52 10.78 8.29
N TYR A 177 2.80 10.33 9.31
CA TYR A 177 3.43 9.74 10.49
C TYR A 177 3.75 8.26 10.27
N THR A 178 5.03 7.91 10.47
CA THR A 178 5.53 6.53 10.41
C THR A 178 5.96 6.05 11.80
N SER A 179 5.82 4.76 12.06
CA SER A 179 6.34 4.16 13.28
C SER A 179 7.87 4.21 13.29
N GLY A 180 8.43 5.12 14.08
CA GLY A 180 9.87 5.23 14.25
C GLY A 180 10.47 4.00 14.92
N THR A 181 11.75 3.75 14.68
CA THR A 181 12.54 2.68 15.34
C THR A 181 12.70 2.88 16.86
N THR A 182 12.48 4.12 17.32
CA THR A 182 12.58 4.53 18.73
C THR A 182 11.25 4.46 19.48
N GLY A 183 10.19 3.92 18.85
CA GLY A 183 8.85 3.81 19.44
C GLY A 183 7.98 5.07 19.27
N THR A 184 8.56 6.24 19.03
CA THR A 184 7.81 7.48 18.79
C THR A 184 7.59 7.67 17.28
N SER A 185 6.34 7.90 16.85
CA SER A 185 6.03 8.16 15.44
C SER A 185 6.67 9.46 14.97
N LYS A 186 7.27 9.42 13.76
CA LYS A 186 7.93 10.57 13.13
C LYS A 186 7.09 11.11 11.98
N GLY A 187 6.84 12.41 11.95
CA GLY A 187 6.14 13.08 10.85
C GLY A 187 7.08 13.30 9.66
N VAL A 188 6.88 12.55 8.59
CA VAL A 188 7.63 12.68 7.34
C VAL A 188 7.09 13.89 6.58
N MET A 189 7.95 14.88 6.29
CA MET A 189 7.60 16.10 5.57
C MET A 189 7.70 15.88 4.06
N LEU A 190 6.57 15.84 3.36
CA LEU A 190 6.53 15.71 1.90
C LEU A 190 5.99 16.98 1.26
N SER A 191 6.76 17.53 0.31
CA SER A 191 6.35 18.71 -0.46
C SER A 191 5.40 18.34 -1.61
N HIS A 192 4.76 19.35 -2.19
CA HIS A 192 4.02 19.20 -3.44
C HIS A 192 4.89 18.58 -4.53
N GLY A 193 6.11 19.09 -4.70
CA GLY A 193 7.06 18.58 -5.69
C GLY A 193 7.47 17.13 -5.47
N ASN A 194 7.68 16.70 -4.22
CA ASN A 194 8.02 15.30 -3.92
C ASN A 194 6.94 14.33 -4.42
N LEU A 195 5.69 14.57 -4.03
CA LEU A 195 4.56 13.72 -4.37
C LEU A 195 4.22 13.76 -5.86
N THR A 196 4.27 14.95 -6.47
CA THR A 196 3.98 15.13 -7.89
C THR A 196 5.05 14.50 -8.77
N ALA A 197 6.33 14.65 -8.43
CA ALA A 197 7.41 13.98 -9.17
C ALA A 197 7.22 12.45 -9.17
N CYS A 198 6.87 11.88 -8.02
CA CYS A 198 6.59 10.46 -7.92
C CYS A 198 5.36 10.04 -8.74
N ALA A 199 4.27 10.82 -8.70
CA ALA A 199 3.07 10.56 -9.49
C ALA A 199 3.34 10.58 -11.00
N ILE A 200 4.11 11.55 -11.49
CA ILE A 200 4.51 11.64 -12.91
C ILE A 200 5.38 10.43 -13.32
N MET A 201 6.32 10.02 -12.47
CA MET A 201 7.15 8.84 -12.74
C MET A 201 6.30 7.58 -12.87
N ALA A 202 5.35 7.39 -11.97
CA ALA A 202 4.46 6.23 -11.98
C ALA A 202 3.46 6.27 -13.14
N SER A 203 2.90 7.43 -13.47
CA SER A 203 2.02 7.62 -14.63
C SER A 203 2.70 7.18 -15.92
N LYS A 204 3.95 7.59 -16.15
CA LYS A 204 4.73 7.18 -17.34
C LYS A 204 4.99 5.68 -17.43
N GLN A 205 4.94 4.96 -16.33
CA GLN A 205 5.27 3.52 -16.25
C GLN A 205 4.04 2.62 -16.23
N ALA A 206 2.89 3.13 -15.82
CA ALA A 206 1.69 2.34 -15.58
C ALA A 206 0.91 1.99 -16.86
N GLU A 207 1.22 2.63 -17.99
CA GLU A 207 0.54 2.40 -19.28
C GLU A 207 -0.98 2.43 -19.13
N TRP A 208 -1.51 3.52 -18.51
CA TRP A 208 -2.94 3.71 -18.34
C TRP A 208 -3.66 3.82 -19.69
N GLU A 209 -4.88 3.27 -19.75
CA GLU A 209 -5.73 3.31 -20.94
C GLU A 209 -7.03 4.06 -20.64
N PRO A 210 -7.63 4.72 -21.64
CA PRO A 210 -8.95 5.32 -21.48
C PRO A 210 -9.98 4.30 -21.02
N GLY A 211 -10.71 4.63 -19.94
CA GLY A 211 -11.70 3.74 -19.34
C GLY A 211 -11.14 2.74 -18.34
N ASP A 212 -9.89 2.88 -17.94
CA ASP A 212 -9.34 2.13 -16.81
C ASP A 212 -10.08 2.45 -15.51
N VAL A 213 -10.17 1.44 -14.66
CA VAL A 213 -10.82 1.48 -13.35
C VAL A 213 -9.85 1.00 -12.30
N TYR A 214 -9.64 1.81 -11.29
CA TYR A 214 -8.85 1.45 -10.10
C TYR A 214 -9.76 1.31 -8.88
N LEU A 215 -9.57 0.24 -8.10
CA LEU A 215 -10.26 0.04 -6.81
C LEU A 215 -9.34 0.44 -5.67
N SER A 216 -9.62 1.60 -5.07
CA SER A 216 -8.88 2.16 -3.92
C SER A 216 -9.39 1.55 -2.62
N PHE A 217 -8.62 0.62 -2.04
CA PHE A 217 -8.94 -0.09 -0.81
C PHE A 217 -7.79 -0.13 0.21
N LEU A 218 -6.57 0.23 -0.21
CA LEU A 218 -5.46 0.42 0.72
C LEU A 218 -5.64 1.75 1.46
N PRO A 219 -5.30 1.86 2.76
CA PRO A 219 -5.57 3.07 3.54
C PRO A 219 -4.94 4.32 2.91
N LEU A 220 -5.74 5.36 2.64
CA LEU A 220 -5.26 6.64 2.09
C LEU A 220 -4.37 7.41 3.07
N SER A 221 -4.40 7.07 4.36
CA SER A 221 -3.43 7.54 5.35
C SER A 221 -2.01 7.01 5.12
N HIS A 222 -1.85 5.98 4.27
CA HIS A 222 -0.55 5.49 3.83
C HIS A 222 -0.15 6.12 2.50
N VAL A 223 1.10 6.57 2.39
CA VAL A 223 1.62 7.25 1.20
C VAL A 223 1.41 6.46 -0.09
N THR A 224 1.55 5.14 -0.08
CA THR A 224 1.40 4.30 -1.29
C THR A 224 -0.01 4.36 -1.86
N ALA A 225 -1.05 4.23 -1.05
CA ALA A 225 -2.43 4.29 -1.52
C ALA A 225 -2.75 5.66 -2.10
N ARG A 226 -2.41 6.71 -1.35
CA ARG A 226 -2.61 8.11 -1.74
C ARG A 226 -1.87 8.46 -3.03
N HIS A 227 -0.63 7.99 -3.18
CA HIS A 227 0.15 8.14 -4.39
C HIS A 227 -0.55 7.53 -5.61
N VAL A 228 -1.09 6.31 -5.50
CA VAL A 228 -1.82 5.67 -6.61
C VAL A 228 -3.07 6.45 -6.96
N ASP A 229 -3.81 6.96 -5.97
CA ASP A 229 -4.96 7.84 -6.23
C ASP A 229 -4.54 9.10 -6.98
N TYR A 230 -3.42 9.75 -6.61
CA TYR A 230 -2.90 10.91 -7.37
C TYR A 230 -2.54 10.56 -8.81
N VAL A 231 -1.95 9.39 -9.06
CA VAL A 231 -1.70 8.93 -10.44
C VAL A 231 -3.01 8.76 -11.20
N CYS A 232 -4.02 8.15 -10.58
CA CYS A 232 -5.34 7.98 -11.19
C CYS A 232 -6.02 9.32 -11.50
N TYR A 233 -5.91 10.30 -10.60
CA TYR A 233 -6.42 11.65 -10.85
C TYR A 233 -5.65 12.34 -11.97
N LEU A 234 -4.31 12.24 -11.99
CA LEU A 234 -3.46 12.81 -13.04
C LEU A 234 -3.82 12.29 -14.44
N ASP A 235 -4.15 11.00 -14.55
CA ASP A 235 -4.39 10.31 -15.83
C ASP A 235 -5.88 10.12 -16.16
N GLY A 236 -6.80 10.71 -15.38
CA GLY A 236 -8.25 10.64 -15.62
C GLY A 236 -8.86 9.24 -15.46
N VAL A 237 -8.26 8.39 -14.64
CA VAL A 237 -8.74 7.04 -14.36
C VAL A 237 -9.94 7.07 -13.42
N THR A 238 -10.94 6.20 -13.65
CA THR A 238 -12.07 6.05 -12.72
C THR A 238 -11.60 5.39 -11.42
N ILE A 239 -11.80 6.07 -10.28
CA ILE A 239 -11.47 5.55 -8.95
C ILE A 239 -12.74 5.03 -8.27
N VAL A 240 -12.68 3.80 -7.76
CA VAL A 240 -13.76 3.20 -6.97
C VAL A 240 -13.28 3.07 -5.52
N TYR A 241 -13.94 3.72 -4.57
CA TYR A 241 -13.57 3.62 -3.16
C TYR A 241 -14.21 2.43 -2.47
N CYS A 242 -13.41 1.68 -1.72
CA CYS A 242 -13.82 0.58 -0.85
C CYS A 242 -13.38 0.89 0.59
N ALA A 243 -14.33 1.35 1.41
CA ALA A 243 -14.07 1.73 2.81
C ALA A 243 -13.86 0.52 3.73
N VAL A 244 -14.50 -0.60 3.43
CA VAL A 244 -14.55 -1.79 4.30
C VAL A 244 -13.82 -2.94 3.63
N PHE A 245 -12.69 -3.38 4.21
CA PHE A 245 -11.85 -4.42 3.63
C PHE A 245 -12.57 -5.77 3.45
N ASP A 246 -13.51 -6.10 4.32
CA ASP A 246 -14.29 -7.35 4.22
C ASP A 246 -15.23 -7.36 3.00
N GLN A 247 -15.57 -6.19 2.45
CA GLN A 247 -16.35 -6.06 1.22
C GLN A 247 -15.48 -6.16 -0.05
N LEU A 248 -14.15 -6.19 0.08
CA LEU A 248 -13.23 -6.21 -1.06
C LEU A 248 -13.55 -7.31 -2.10
N PRO A 249 -13.84 -8.57 -1.73
CA PRO A 249 -14.19 -9.60 -2.70
C PRO A 249 -15.42 -9.26 -3.55
N GLN A 250 -16.45 -8.68 -2.93
CA GLN A 250 -17.66 -8.23 -3.61
C GLN A 250 -17.37 -7.01 -4.50
N MET A 251 -16.65 -6.03 -3.97
CA MET A 251 -16.28 -4.82 -4.70
C MET A 251 -15.43 -5.11 -5.94
N LEU A 252 -14.52 -6.08 -5.87
CA LEU A 252 -13.74 -6.55 -7.03
C LEU A 252 -14.65 -7.09 -8.14
N GLN A 253 -15.71 -7.85 -7.79
CA GLN A 253 -16.64 -8.41 -8.77
C GLN A 253 -17.55 -7.35 -9.39
N GLU A 254 -17.93 -6.33 -8.64
CA GLU A 254 -18.83 -5.29 -9.09
C GLU A 254 -18.10 -4.16 -9.85
N ALA A 255 -16.99 -3.67 -9.32
CA ALA A 255 -16.19 -2.61 -9.93
C ALA A 255 -15.39 -3.11 -11.14
N LYS A 256 -15.00 -4.39 -11.15
CA LYS A 256 -14.18 -5.02 -12.20
C LYS A 256 -12.96 -4.17 -12.57
N PRO A 257 -12.06 -3.90 -11.62
CA PRO A 257 -10.92 -3.03 -11.84
C PRO A 257 -10.00 -3.60 -12.94
N THR A 258 -9.40 -2.71 -13.68
CA THR A 258 -8.44 -3.06 -14.76
C THR A 258 -7.01 -3.11 -14.23
N ILE A 259 -6.75 -2.42 -13.13
CA ILE A 259 -5.46 -2.39 -12.45
C ILE A 259 -5.67 -2.70 -10.96
N ILE A 260 -4.83 -3.57 -10.43
CA ILE A 260 -4.81 -3.99 -9.03
C ILE A 260 -3.50 -3.51 -8.40
N VAL A 261 -3.59 -2.69 -7.37
CA VAL A 261 -2.47 -2.35 -6.49
C VAL A 261 -2.80 -2.88 -5.09
N ALA A 262 -1.98 -3.79 -4.61
CA ALA A 262 -2.27 -4.47 -3.35
C ALA A 262 -0.97 -4.74 -2.55
N VAL A 263 -1.14 -5.09 -1.29
CA VAL A 263 -0.07 -5.63 -0.45
C VAL A 263 0.00 -7.17 -0.57
N PRO A 264 1.13 -7.82 -0.26
CA PRO A 264 1.30 -9.27 -0.39
C PRO A 264 0.17 -10.09 0.23
N ARG A 265 -0.39 -9.64 1.36
CA ARG A 265 -1.46 -10.34 2.08
C ARG A 265 -2.73 -10.56 1.23
N VAL A 266 -3.03 -9.67 0.31
CA VAL A 266 -4.16 -9.83 -0.61
C VAL A 266 -3.90 -10.99 -1.57
N TYR A 267 -2.71 -11.04 -2.14
CA TYR A 267 -2.28 -12.12 -3.04
C TYR A 267 -2.21 -13.47 -2.33
N GLU A 268 -1.70 -13.51 -1.10
CA GLU A 268 -1.71 -14.73 -0.26
C GLU A 268 -3.13 -15.27 -0.08
N LYS A 269 -4.11 -14.39 0.24
CA LYS A 269 -5.52 -14.78 0.38
C LYS A 269 -6.10 -15.34 -0.93
N VAL A 270 -5.80 -14.70 -2.06
CA VAL A 270 -6.29 -15.17 -3.37
C VAL A 270 -5.69 -16.53 -3.73
N ARG A 271 -4.38 -16.73 -3.52
CA ARG A 271 -3.74 -18.04 -3.73
C ARG A 271 -4.35 -19.11 -2.81
N GLY A 272 -4.44 -18.83 -1.51
CA GLY A 272 -5.01 -19.76 -0.52
C GLY A 272 -6.45 -20.16 -0.88
N GLU A 273 -7.27 -19.21 -1.33
CA GLU A 273 -8.64 -19.49 -1.77
C GLU A 273 -8.69 -20.33 -3.06
N ALA A 274 -7.80 -20.06 -4.02
CA ALA A 274 -7.69 -20.86 -5.24
C ALA A 274 -7.30 -22.31 -4.92
N GLU A 275 -6.32 -22.52 -4.06
CA GLU A 275 -5.88 -23.85 -3.60
C GLU A 275 -6.96 -24.57 -2.80
N ARG A 276 -7.70 -23.86 -1.94
CA ARG A 276 -8.84 -24.40 -1.19
C ARG A 276 -9.97 -24.87 -2.12
N ARG A 277 -10.31 -24.06 -3.14
CA ARG A 277 -11.33 -24.43 -4.15
C ARG A 277 -10.93 -25.61 -5.03
N ALA A 278 -9.63 -25.80 -5.25
CA ALA A 278 -9.12 -26.98 -5.94
C ALA A 278 -9.41 -28.27 -5.14
N GLY A 279 -9.51 -28.20 -3.81
CA GLY A 279 -9.89 -29.31 -2.94
C GLY A 279 -8.99 -30.52 -3.13
N ASN A 280 -9.61 -31.72 -3.15
CA ASN A 280 -8.94 -33.01 -3.33
C ASN A 280 -9.39 -33.73 -4.61
N GLY A 281 -8.74 -34.86 -4.95
CA GLY A 281 -9.12 -35.72 -6.07
C GLY A 281 -8.82 -35.13 -7.45
N LEU A 282 -9.77 -35.28 -8.39
CA LEU A 282 -9.56 -34.94 -9.79
C LEU A 282 -9.37 -33.41 -10.00
N LYS A 283 -10.14 -32.58 -9.28
CA LYS A 283 -10.01 -31.13 -9.37
C LYS A 283 -8.61 -30.67 -8.96
N ARG A 284 -8.06 -31.24 -7.89
CA ARG A 284 -6.69 -30.97 -7.45
C ARG A 284 -5.66 -31.36 -8.49
N LYS A 285 -5.81 -32.54 -9.09
CA LYS A 285 -4.89 -33.00 -10.15
C LYS A 285 -4.90 -32.07 -11.37
N ILE A 286 -6.09 -31.58 -11.76
CA ILE A 286 -6.23 -30.61 -12.86
C ILE A 286 -5.56 -29.28 -12.49
N PHE A 287 -5.79 -28.80 -11.28
CA PHE A 287 -5.17 -27.56 -10.78
C PHE A 287 -3.64 -27.66 -10.78
N ASP A 288 -3.08 -28.71 -10.19
CA ASP A 288 -1.64 -28.93 -10.13
C ASP A 288 -1.03 -29.12 -11.52
N TRP A 289 -1.75 -29.81 -12.43
CA TRP A 289 -1.33 -29.91 -13.82
C TRP A 289 -1.30 -28.52 -14.50
N ALA A 290 -2.34 -27.73 -14.33
CA ALA A 290 -2.41 -26.39 -14.93
C ALA A 290 -1.26 -25.50 -14.42
N VAL A 291 -0.99 -25.48 -13.12
CA VAL A 291 0.13 -24.70 -12.54
C VAL A 291 1.47 -25.17 -13.12
N ARG A 292 1.69 -26.49 -13.28
CA ARG A 292 2.91 -27.00 -13.94
C ARG A 292 3.01 -26.60 -15.41
N VAL A 293 1.89 -26.56 -16.15
CA VAL A 293 1.87 -26.03 -17.52
C VAL A 293 2.28 -24.57 -17.53
N GLY A 294 1.70 -23.75 -16.65
CA GLY A 294 2.02 -22.34 -16.55
C GLY A 294 3.47 -22.07 -16.18
N ALA A 295 4.03 -22.88 -15.27
CA ALA A 295 5.43 -22.75 -14.87
C ALA A 295 6.43 -22.86 -16.03
N LYS A 296 6.08 -23.60 -17.10
CA LYS A 296 6.91 -23.71 -18.31
C LYS A 296 6.89 -22.44 -19.18
N HIS A 297 5.89 -21.59 -18.98
CA HIS A 297 5.66 -20.36 -19.76
C HIS A 297 6.01 -19.09 -18.98
N LYS A 298 6.58 -19.19 -17.77
CA LYS A 298 6.90 -18.00 -16.93
C LYS A 298 7.72 -16.95 -17.68
N ALA A 299 8.68 -17.34 -18.49
CA ALA A 299 9.52 -16.39 -19.24
C ALA A 299 8.73 -15.60 -20.30
N GLU A 300 7.79 -16.22 -20.99
CA GLU A 300 6.90 -15.56 -21.96
C GLU A 300 5.98 -14.57 -21.22
N ILE A 301 5.34 -15.04 -20.13
CA ILE A 301 4.43 -14.24 -19.31
C ILE A 301 5.17 -13.05 -18.68
N ALA A 302 6.39 -13.25 -18.19
CA ALA A 302 7.22 -12.19 -17.62
C ALA A 302 7.55 -11.08 -18.64
N ARG A 303 7.63 -11.41 -19.95
CA ARG A 303 7.78 -10.44 -21.03
C ARG A 303 6.46 -9.78 -21.45
N GLY A 304 5.33 -10.14 -20.80
CA GLY A 304 4.00 -9.65 -21.15
C GLY A 304 3.37 -10.38 -22.35
N GLU A 305 3.96 -11.50 -22.78
CA GLU A 305 3.47 -12.32 -23.88
C GLU A 305 2.38 -13.29 -23.39
N THR A 306 1.41 -13.58 -24.25
CA THR A 306 0.41 -14.62 -23.97
C THR A 306 0.86 -15.94 -24.61
N PRO A 307 1.11 -17.00 -23.81
CA PRO A 307 1.54 -18.29 -24.35
C PRO A 307 0.51 -18.87 -25.33
N ASN A 308 0.97 -19.44 -26.45
CA ASN A 308 0.09 -19.94 -27.51
C ASN A 308 -0.04 -21.47 -27.56
N SER A 309 0.54 -22.21 -26.61
CA SER A 309 0.46 -23.67 -26.58
C SER A 309 -0.97 -24.17 -26.29
N LEU A 310 -1.36 -25.31 -26.88
CA LEU A 310 -2.68 -25.90 -26.62
C LEU A 310 -2.86 -26.23 -25.12
N ALA A 311 -1.81 -26.73 -24.48
CA ALA A 311 -1.83 -27.04 -23.05
C ALA A 311 -2.11 -25.78 -22.21
N TRP A 312 -1.48 -24.63 -22.55
CA TRP A 312 -1.76 -23.35 -21.89
C TRP A 312 -3.21 -22.93 -22.09
N LYS A 313 -3.76 -22.98 -23.32
CA LYS A 313 -5.15 -22.60 -23.61
C LYS A 313 -6.14 -23.41 -22.77
N VAL A 314 -5.91 -24.73 -22.64
CA VAL A 314 -6.74 -25.60 -21.81
C VAL A 314 -6.59 -25.27 -20.32
N ALA A 315 -5.36 -25.11 -19.81
CA ALA A 315 -5.08 -24.74 -18.43
C ALA A 315 -5.70 -23.38 -18.09
N ASN A 316 -5.59 -22.42 -19.02
CA ASN A 316 -6.19 -21.09 -18.88
C ASN A 316 -7.69 -21.17 -18.70
N ARG A 317 -8.41 -21.87 -19.60
CA ARG A 317 -9.87 -21.99 -19.54
C ARG A 317 -10.37 -22.75 -18.29
N LEU A 318 -9.65 -23.78 -17.86
CA LEU A 318 -10.08 -24.63 -16.74
C LEU A 318 -9.76 -24.01 -15.38
N VAL A 319 -8.62 -23.28 -15.26
CA VAL A 319 -8.07 -22.84 -13.98
C VAL A 319 -7.77 -21.35 -13.95
N PHE A 320 -6.93 -20.82 -14.86
CA PHE A 320 -6.37 -19.46 -14.69
C PHE A 320 -7.41 -18.37 -14.86
N ASP A 321 -8.37 -18.52 -15.78
CA ASP A 321 -9.49 -17.57 -15.92
C ASP A 321 -10.29 -17.44 -14.63
N LYS A 322 -10.50 -18.56 -13.91
CA LYS A 322 -11.23 -18.53 -12.62
C LYS A 322 -10.46 -17.79 -11.53
N ILE A 323 -9.12 -17.88 -11.53
CA ILE A 323 -8.27 -17.11 -10.61
C ILE A 323 -8.35 -15.62 -10.93
N ARG A 324 -8.23 -15.23 -12.20
CA ARG A 324 -8.37 -13.84 -12.64
C ARG A 324 -9.76 -13.26 -12.36
N HIS A 325 -10.81 -14.07 -12.45
CA HIS A 325 -12.16 -13.66 -12.03
C HIS A 325 -12.21 -13.28 -10.53
N GLY A 326 -11.33 -13.83 -9.69
CA GLY A 326 -11.18 -13.39 -8.30
C GLY A 326 -10.85 -11.90 -8.16
N PHE A 327 -10.19 -11.32 -9.17
CA PHE A 327 -9.89 -9.89 -9.26
C PHE A 327 -10.88 -9.08 -10.12
N GLY A 328 -12.07 -9.64 -10.41
CA GLY A 328 -13.10 -8.98 -11.24
C GLY A 328 -13.04 -9.32 -12.73
N GLY A 329 -12.04 -10.08 -13.18
CA GLY A 329 -11.95 -10.65 -14.55
C GLY A 329 -11.51 -9.70 -15.66
N ARG A 330 -11.27 -8.40 -15.36
CA ARG A 330 -10.80 -7.39 -16.33
C ARG A 330 -9.39 -6.90 -16.07
N SER A 331 -8.78 -7.32 -14.97
CA SER A 331 -7.48 -6.81 -14.55
C SER A 331 -6.38 -7.26 -15.52
N ARG A 332 -5.60 -6.28 -16.00
CA ARG A 332 -4.48 -6.44 -16.94
C ARG A 332 -3.11 -6.13 -16.33
N ALA A 333 -3.08 -5.44 -15.19
CA ALA A 333 -1.87 -5.11 -14.46
C ALA A 333 -2.05 -5.35 -12.95
N TYR A 334 -1.02 -5.88 -12.32
CA TYR A 334 -1.03 -6.24 -10.91
C TYR A 334 0.24 -5.75 -10.25
N PHE A 335 0.11 -4.93 -9.22
CA PHE A 335 1.22 -4.34 -8.48
C PHE A 335 1.21 -4.80 -7.03
N SER A 336 2.39 -5.04 -6.48
CA SER A 336 2.59 -5.32 -5.06
C SER A 336 3.63 -4.38 -4.47
N GLY A 337 3.33 -3.81 -3.30
CA GLY A 337 4.26 -2.94 -2.58
C GLY A 337 3.99 -2.93 -1.08
N GLY A 338 4.79 -2.15 -0.34
CA GLY A 338 4.66 -1.97 1.11
C GLY A 338 5.22 -3.13 1.96
N ALA A 339 5.48 -4.29 1.38
CA ALA A 339 6.16 -5.43 2.00
C ALA A 339 6.68 -6.38 0.91
N PRO A 340 7.66 -7.26 1.20
CA PRO A 340 8.14 -8.25 0.26
C PRO A 340 7.05 -9.26 -0.13
N LEU A 341 6.85 -9.48 -1.44
CA LEU A 341 5.90 -10.49 -1.94
C LEU A 341 6.45 -11.91 -1.75
N GLY A 342 7.75 -12.06 -1.86
CA GLY A 342 8.42 -13.35 -1.83
C GLY A 342 8.45 -14.04 -3.21
N LYS A 343 9.62 -14.59 -3.55
CA LYS A 343 9.87 -15.17 -4.87
C LYS A 343 8.89 -16.28 -5.24
N ASP A 344 8.58 -17.18 -4.31
CA ASP A 344 7.65 -18.30 -4.54
C ASP A 344 6.23 -17.82 -4.88
N MET A 345 5.79 -16.73 -4.24
CA MET A 345 4.49 -16.12 -4.51
C MET A 345 4.48 -15.47 -5.90
N ALA A 346 5.51 -14.70 -6.23
CA ALA A 346 5.67 -14.07 -7.53
C ALA A 346 5.74 -15.11 -8.65
N GLU A 347 6.49 -16.21 -8.46
CA GLU A 347 6.57 -17.33 -9.40
C GLU A 347 5.23 -18.03 -9.59
N TRP A 348 4.50 -18.27 -8.50
CA TRP A 348 3.18 -18.91 -8.56
C TRP A 348 2.19 -18.08 -9.37
N PHE A 349 2.08 -16.77 -9.06
CA PHE A 349 1.19 -15.88 -9.78
C PHE A 349 1.59 -15.73 -11.26
N CYS A 350 2.87 -15.63 -11.54
CA CYS A 350 3.37 -15.65 -12.92
C CYS A 350 2.95 -16.94 -13.65
N SER A 351 3.03 -18.10 -12.98
CA SER A 351 2.62 -19.40 -13.55
C SER A 351 1.12 -19.47 -13.87
N VAL A 352 0.27 -18.68 -13.22
CA VAL A 352 -1.17 -18.63 -13.52
C VAL A 352 -1.56 -17.46 -14.43
N GLY A 353 -0.57 -16.82 -15.06
CA GLY A 353 -0.79 -15.73 -16.00
C GLY A 353 -1.03 -14.36 -15.36
N ILE A 354 -0.56 -14.18 -14.13
CA ILE A 354 -0.66 -12.93 -13.35
C ILE A 354 0.75 -12.49 -12.95
N PRO A 355 1.54 -11.85 -13.83
CA PRO A 355 2.82 -11.30 -13.44
C PRO A 355 2.60 -10.13 -12.48
N ILE A 356 2.98 -10.28 -11.22
CA ILE A 356 2.85 -9.23 -10.22
C ILE A 356 4.09 -8.35 -10.28
N MET A 357 3.90 -7.08 -10.58
CA MET A 357 4.95 -6.07 -10.63
C MET A 357 5.23 -5.58 -9.20
N GLU A 358 6.37 -6.01 -8.65
CA GLU A 358 6.79 -5.57 -7.32
C GLU A 358 7.40 -4.17 -7.40
N GLY A 359 7.01 -3.31 -6.45
CA GLY A 359 7.57 -1.98 -6.27
C GLY A 359 8.14 -1.80 -4.88
N TYR A 360 9.19 -0.98 -4.78
CA TYR A 360 9.88 -0.66 -3.54
C TYR A 360 9.94 0.85 -3.32
N GLY A 361 9.85 1.21 -2.06
CA GLY A 361 10.04 2.56 -1.57
C GLY A 361 9.51 2.75 -0.16
N LEU A 362 9.65 3.97 0.34
CA LEU A 362 9.36 4.37 1.72
C LEU A 362 8.49 5.62 1.71
N THR A 363 7.91 5.96 2.86
CA THR A 363 7.22 7.25 3.01
C THR A 363 8.15 8.40 2.70
N GLU A 364 9.39 8.32 3.13
CA GLU A 364 10.46 9.29 2.91
C GLU A 364 10.86 9.45 1.42
N THR A 365 10.32 8.62 0.54
CA THR A 365 10.61 8.66 -0.91
C THR A 365 9.37 8.81 -1.79
N SER A 366 8.20 9.14 -1.23
CA SER A 366 6.96 9.66 -1.84
C SER A 366 6.10 8.73 -2.74
N PRO A 367 6.02 7.41 -2.64
CA PRO A 367 6.85 6.42 -2.00
C PRO A 367 7.84 5.70 -2.94
N THR A 368 7.59 5.66 -4.27
CA THR A 368 8.14 4.64 -5.18
C THR A 368 9.54 4.98 -5.69
N LEU A 369 10.52 4.19 -5.32
CA LEU A 369 11.91 4.27 -5.80
C LEU A 369 12.16 3.42 -7.04
N SER A 370 11.63 2.21 -7.04
CA SER A 370 11.79 1.25 -8.13
C SER A 370 10.52 0.43 -8.30
N VAL A 371 10.29 -0.07 -9.50
CA VAL A 371 9.16 -0.93 -9.81
C VAL A 371 9.46 -1.84 -11.00
N ASN A 372 9.03 -3.11 -10.90
CA ASN A 372 8.93 -3.99 -12.05
C ASN A 372 7.87 -3.47 -13.02
N ARG A 373 8.14 -3.48 -14.32
CA ARG A 373 7.25 -2.99 -15.36
C ARG A 373 7.33 -3.85 -16.62
N ARG A 374 6.38 -3.72 -17.51
CA ARG A 374 6.44 -4.39 -18.81
C ARG A 374 7.75 -4.05 -19.52
N GLY A 375 8.40 -5.05 -20.12
CA GLY A 375 9.71 -4.89 -20.77
C GLY A 375 10.91 -4.77 -19.82
N ALA A 376 10.68 -4.60 -18.51
CA ALA A 376 11.73 -4.58 -17.47
C ALA A 376 11.20 -5.29 -16.21
N PHE A 377 11.02 -6.60 -16.29
CA PHE A 377 10.43 -7.42 -15.24
C PHE A 377 11.38 -8.58 -14.88
N LYS A 378 11.65 -8.74 -13.59
CA LYS A 378 12.47 -9.82 -13.04
C LYS A 378 11.90 -10.31 -11.72
N ILE A 379 11.48 -11.57 -11.68
CA ILE A 379 10.96 -12.20 -10.45
C ILE A 379 12.03 -12.21 -9.37
N GLY A 380 11.66 -11.81 -8.16
CA GLY A 380 12.57 -11.72 -7.01
C GLY A 380 13.36 -10.41 -6.94
N SER A 381 13.08 -9.47 -7.83
CA SER A 381 13.54 -8.09 -7.75
C SER A 381 12.37 -7.14 -7.57
N VAL A 382 12.65 -5.94 -7.10
CA VAL A 382 11.70 -4.82 -7.02
C VAL A 382 11.80 -3.89 -8.24
N GLY A 383 12.31 -4.41 -9.36
CA GLY A 383 12.45 -3.69 -10.62
C GLY A 383 13.66 -2.79 -10.72
N LYS A 384 13.64 -1.92 -11.72
CA LYS A 384 14.68 -0.91 -11.94
C LYS A 384 14.29 0.40 -11.27
N VAL A 385 15.33 1.16 -10.90
CA VAL A 385 15.17 2.51 -10.31
C VAL A 385 14.39 3.40 -11.28
N ASN A 386 13.49 4.22 -10.74
CA ASN A 386 12.69 5.15 -11.51
C ASN A 386 13.55 6.25 -12.15
N ASP A 387 13.20 6.66 -13.36
CA ASP A 387 13.92 7.70 -14.09
C ASP A 387 13.93 9.02 -13.29
N GLY A 388 15.08 9.68 -13.23
CA GLY A 388 15.26 10.91 -12.45
C GLY A 388 15.69 10.69 -10.99
N LEU A 389 15.77 9.44 -10.53
CA LEU A 389 16.34 9.07 -9.24
C LEU A 389 17.75 8.51 -9.41
N GLN A 390 18.57 8.75 -8.40
CA GLN A 390 19.90 8.15 -8.28
C GLN A 390 19.89 7.21 -7.08
N LEU A 391 20.43 6.00 -7.27
CA LEU A 391 20.55 5.00 -6.23
C LEU A 391 21.96 4.39 -6.27
N LYS A 392 22.53 4.17 -5.09
CA LYS A 392 23.77 3.41 -4.93
C LYS A 392 23.69 2.51 -3.71
N ILE A 393 24.51 1.47 -3.71
CA ILE A 393 24.68 0.58 -2.56
C ILE A 393 25.94 1.02 -1.83
N ALA A 394 25.84 1.25 -0.52
CA ALA A 394 26.95 1.59 0.35
C ALA A 394 27.82 0.33 0.64
N GLU A 395 29.01 0.50 1.22
CA GLU A 395 29.93 -0.61 1.55
C GLU A 395 29.32 -1.66 2.48
N ASP A 396 28.40 -1.24 3.36
CA ASP A 396 27.69 -2.12 4.27
C ASP A 396 26.38 -2.70 3.68
N GLY A 397 26.14 -2.49 2.38
CA GLY A 397 24.99 -2.98 1.65
C GLY A 397 23.73 -2.08 1.76
N GLU A 398 23.79 -0.95 2.50
CA GLU A 398 22.64 -0.06 2.63
C GLU A 398 22.33 0.66 1.31
N ILE A 399 21.05 0.70 0.97
CA ILE A 399 20.56 1.44 -0.20
C ILE A 399 20.54 2.92 0.13
N LEU A 400 21.25 3.71 -0.67
CA LEU A 400 21.27 5.16 -0.60
C LEU A 400 20.59 5.75 -1.82
N VAL A 401 19.72 6.76 -1.61
CA VAL A 401 18.95 7.36 -2.69
C VAL A 401 19.03 8.89 -2.68
N LYS A 402 18.96 9.49 -3.88
CA LYS A 402 18.90 10.94 -4.10
C LYS A 402 17.97 11.24 -5.27
N GLY A 403 17.17 12.29 -5.14
CA GLY A 403 16.28 12.72 -6.23
C GLY A 403 15.08 13.52 -5.74
N PRO A 404 14.20 13.94 -6.67
CA PRO A 404 13.11 14.86 -6.38
C PRO A 404 12.01 14.26 -5.48
N THR A 405 11.94 12.94 -5.33
CA THR A 405 10.93 12.27 -4.49
C THR A 405 11.36 12.14 -3.03
N VAL A 406 12.62 12.44 -2.72
CA VAL A 406 13.17 12.34 -1.35
C VAL A 406 12.61 13.48 -0.49
N PHE A 407 12.13 13.14 0.69
CA PHE A 407 11.47 14.05 1.63
C PHE A 407 12.35 15.22 2.10
N GLN A 408 11.71 16.24 2.70
CA GLN A 408 12.41 17.40 3.23
C GLN A 408 13.03 17.14 4.62
N GLY A 409 12.60 16.10 5.32
CA GLY A 409 13.06 15.74 6.67
C GLY A 409 11.90 15.32 7.57
N TYR A 410 12.20 15.15 8.86
CA TYR A 410 11.20 14.82 9.88
C TYR A 410 10.75 16.08 10.63
N TRP A 411 9.44 16.21 10.80
CA TRP A 411 8.79 17.34 11.46
C TRP A 411 9.30 17.54 12.89
N GLU A 412 9.83 18.74 13.17
CA GLU A 412 10.41 19.12 14.46
C GLU A 412 11.53 18.17 14.98
N MET A 413 12.18 17.40 14.08
CA MET A 413 13.25 16.46 14.41
C MET A 413 14.53 16.71 13.59
N PRO A 414 15.24 17.83 13.80
CA PRO A 414 16.40 18.20 12.98
C PRO A 414 17.59 17.25 13.11
N GLU A 415 17.78 16.61 14.26
CA GLU A 415 18.86 15.64 14.47
C GLU A 415 18.59 14.33 13.72
N GLU A 416 17.39 13.78 13.82
CA GLU A 416 16.96 12.61 13.06
C GLU A 416 17.05 12.86 11.57
N THR A 417 16.67 14.07 11.14
CA THR A 417 16.79 14.48 9.74
C THR A 417 18.25 14.46 9.31
N ARG A 418 19.16 15.12 10.04
CA ARG A 418 20.59 15.10 9.70
C ARG A 418 21.16 13.67 9.68
N ASN A 419 20.80 12.87 10.68
CA ASN A 419 21.27 11.49 10.80
C ASN A 419 20.75 10.56 9.69
N SER A 420 19.68 10.94 8.99
CA SER A 420 19.11 10.19 7.87
C SER A 420 19.82 10.42 6.54
N PHE A 421 20.77 11.36 6.49
CA PHE A 421 21.51 11.68 5.28
C PHE A 421 23.02 11.49 5.46
N VAL A 422 23.69 11.19 4.36
CA VAL A 422 25.15 11.17 4.25
C VAL A 422 25.53 11.77 2.88
N ASP A 423 26.32 12.84 2.87
CA ASP A 423 26.77 13.52 1.65
C ASP A 423 25.62 13.84 0.66
N GLY A 424 24.45 14.22 1.20
CA GLY A 424 23.24 14.51 0.43
C GLY A 424 22.50 13.30 -0.10
N TRP A 425 22.87 12.08 0.31
CA TRP A 425 22.15 10.85 0.04
C TRP A 425 21.29 10.45 1.23
N PHE A 426 20.03 10.15 0.99
CA PHE A 426 19.14 9.61 2.00
C PHE A 426 19.46 8.14 2.26
N LYS A 427 19.61 7.76 3.51
CA LYS A 427 19.83 6.39 3.99
C LYS A 427 18.48 5.71 4.19
N THR A 428 18.17 4.71 3.37
CA THR A 428 16.87 4.05 3.44
C THR A 428 16.69 3.16 4.67
N GLY A 429 17.79 2.69 5.25
CA GLY A 429 17.78 1.68 6.29
C GLY A 429 17.47 0.27 5.75
N ASP A 430 17.38 0.09 4.45
CA ASP A 430 17.18 -1.19 3.79
C ASP A 430 18.48 -1.64 3.13
N ILE A 431 18.75 -2.94 3.17
CA ILE A 431 19.89 -3.60 2.55
C ILE A 431 19.46 -4.19 1.23
N GLY A 432 20.27 -4.03 0.20
CA GLY A 432 19.95 -4.55 -1.13
C GLY A 432 21.14 -4.62 -2.06
N GLU A 433 20.90 -5.13 -3.25
CA GLU A 433 21.89 -5.28 -4.29
C GLU A 433 21.32 -4.91 -5.67
N LEU A 434 22.19 -4.40 -6.53
CA LEU A 434 21.93 -4.19 -7.96
C LEU A 434 22.62 -5.28 -8.75
N ASP A 435 21.89 -5.96 -9.61
CA ASP A 435 22.50 -6.88 -10.55
C ASP A 435 23.10 -6.18 -11.79
N SER A 436 23.79 -6.94 -12.65
CA SER A 436 24.43 -6.41 -13.86
C SER A 436 23.45 -5.80 -14.88
N GLU A 437 22.15 -6.10 -14.77
CA GLU A 437 21.09 -5.55 -15.63
C GLU A 437 20.42 -4.32 -15.00
N GLY A 438 20.80 -3.94 -13.77
CA GLY A 438 20.28 -2.81 -13.01
C GLY A 438 18.96 -3.09 -12.27
N PHE A 439 18.60 -4.36 -12.05
CA PHE A 439 17.48 -4.71 -11.19
C PHE A 439 17.89 -4.68 -9.72
N LEU A 440 17.06 -4.04 -8.91
CA LEU A 440 17.23 -3.93 -7.47
C LEU A 440 16.55 -5.11 -6.76
N SER A 441 17.29 -5.76 -5.87
CA SER A 441 16.76 -6.75 -4.93
C SER A 441 16.95 -6.26 -3.50
N ILE A 442 15.88 -6.31 -2.70
CA ILE A 442 15.93 -6.00 -1.28
C ILE A 442 16.18 -7.30 -0.52
N THR A 443 17.22 -7.32 0.29
CA THR A 443 17.59 -8.51 1.05
C THR A 443 17.07 -8.47 2.46
N ASP A 444 17.15 -7.33 3.15
CA ASP A 444 16.61 -7.17 4.50
C ASP A 444 16.52 -5.69 4.93
N ARG A 445 16.06 -5.46 6.15
CA ARG A 445 16.22 -4.19 6.85
C ARG A 445 17.48 -4.17 7.69
N LYS A 446 18.28 -3.11 7.60
CA LYS A 446 19.55 -2.97 8.33
C LYS A 446 19.40 -3.15 9.84
N LYS A 447 18.32 -2.62 10.41
CA LYS A 447 18.00 -2.73 11.85
C LYS A 447 17.51 -4.13 12.28
N ASP A 448 16.95 -4.89 11.33
CA ASP A 448 16.36 -6.19 11.60
C ASP A 448 17.38 -7.33 11.41
N LEU A 449 18.56 -7.01 10.85
CA LEU A 449 19.66 -7.97 10.75
C LEU A 449 20.04 -8.53 12.12
N ILE A 450 19.96 -9.83 12.25
CA ILE A 450 20.32 -10.56 13.47
C ILE A 450 21.84 -10.73 13.49
N LYS A 451 22.51 -10.20 14.53
CA LYS A 451 23.93 -10.42 14.75
C LYS A 451 24.13 -11.55 15.76
N THR A 452 24.53 -12.71 15.29
CA THR A 452 24.83 -13.86 16.19
C THR A 452 26.01 -13.55 17.11
N SER A 453 26.14 -14.31 18.21
CA SER A 453 27.27 -14.19 19.13
C SER A 453 28.61 -14.49 18.47
N GLY A 454 28.63 -15.21 17.35
CA GLY A 454 29.80 -15.44 16.50
C GLY A 454 30.11 -14.31 15.53
N GLY A 455 29.39 -13.17 15.59
CA GLY A 455 29.63 -12.00 14.76
C GLY A 455 29.09 -12.11 13.32
N LYS A 456 28.37 -13.18 12.97
CA LYS A 456 27.73 -13.33 11.66
C LYS A 456 26.39 -12.60 11.65
N PHE A 457 26.06 -11.98 10.50
CA PHE A 457 24.77 -11.39 10.26
C PHE A 457 23.85 -12.39 9.54
N ILE A 458 22.63 -12.52 10.04
CA ILE A 458 21.56 -13.31 9.44
C ILE A 458 20.45 -12.35 9.03
N ALA A 459 20.01 -12.47 7.79
CA ALA A 459 18.85 -11.75 7.23
C ALA A 459 17.58 -12.55 7.59
N PRO A 460 16.68 -12.08 8.48
CA PRO A 460 15.52 -12.85 8.88
C PRO A 460 14.47 -12.97 7.79
N GLN A 461 14.24 -11.93 6.99
CA GLN A 461 13.14 -11.89 6.00
C GLN A 461 13.17 -13.00 4.94
N PRO A 462 14.30 -13.34 4.31
CA PRO A 462 14.37 -14.45 3.35
C PRO A 462 13.95 -15.79 3.97
N ILE A 463 14.39 -16.05 5.21
CA ILE A 463 14.06 -17.27 5.95
C ILE A 463 12.56 -17.30 6.29
N GLU A 464 12.03 -16.21 6.82
CA GLU A 464 10.60 -16.06 7.17
C GLU A 464 9.71 -16.21 5.95
N ASN A 465 10.08 -15.61 4.82
CA ASN A 465 9.34 -15.71 3.57
C ASN A 465 9.36 -17.14 3.01
N ALA A 466 10.50 -17.83 3.07
CA ALA A 466 10.60 -19.22 2.66
C ALA A 466 9.73 -20.14 3.52
N LEU A 467 9.63 -19.89 4.83
CA LEU A 467 8.74 -20.63 5.74
C LEU A 467 7.27 -20.34 5.43
N LYS A 468 6.90 -19.07 5.22
CA LYS A 468 5.53 -18.66 4.88
C LYS A 468 5.06 -19.16 3.50
N ALA A 469 5.97 -19.58 2.63
CA ALA A 469 5.60 -20.26 1.39
C ALA A 469 4.88 -21.60 1.62
N ASN A 470 5.05 -22.22 2.80
CA ASN A 470 4.28 -23.39 3.20
C ASN A 470 2.89 -22.97 3.69
N VAL A 471 1.85 -23.52 3.05
CA VAL A 471 0.44 -23.18 3.32
C VAL A 471 -0.03 -23.40 4.76
N LEU A 472 0.68 -24.25 5.52
CA LEU A 472 0.39 -24.54 6.94
C LEU A 472 0.94 -23.46 7.88
N ILE A 473 1.78 -22.54 7.39
CA ILE A 473 2.39 -21.46 8.19
C ILE A 473 1.71 -20.13 7.86
N ALA A 474 1.05 -19.54 8.85
CA ALA A 474 0.44 -18.21 8.70
C ALA A 474 1.46 -17.09 8.90
N GLN A 475 2.37 -17.24 9.87
CA GLN A 475 3.43 -16.28 10.17
C GLN A 475 4.68 -17.03 10.63
N ALA A 476 5.84 -16.40 10.38
CA ALA A 476 7.14 -16.84 10.88
C ALA A 476 7.92 -15.64 11.39
N ALA A 477 8.65 -15.79 12.47
CA ALA A 477 9.57 -14.78 13.00
C ALA A 477 10.88 -15.44 13.40
N VAL A 478 12.00 -14.98 12.81
CA VAL A 478 13.34 -15.45 13.16
C VAL A 478 13.87 -14.63 14.33
N ILE A 479 14.38 -15.29 15.35
CA ILE A 479 14.99 -14.69 16.53
C ILE A 479 16.38 -15.25 16.75
N GLY A 480 17.33 -14.46 17.19
CA GLY A 480 18.70 -14.96 17.39
C GLY A 480 19.75 -13.89 17.70
N ASP A 481 19.34 -12.62 17.88
CA ASP A 481 20.31 -11.56 18.19
C ASP A 481 21.11 -11.89 19.43
N LYS A 482 22.44 -11.78 19.31
CA LYS A 482 23.44 -12.16 20.36
C LYS A 482 23.38 -13.62 20.81
N ARG A 483 22.64 -14.51 20.13
CA ARG A 483 22.59 -15.96 20.42
C ARG A 483 23.56 -16.72 19.53
N LYS A 484 23.84 -17.97 19.92
CA LYS A 484 24.77 -18.84 19.18
C LYS A 484 24.20 -19.31 17.82
N TYR A 485 22.87 -19.41 17.74
CA TYR A 485 22.12 -19.84 16.55
C TYR A 485 20.80 -19.09 16.48
N ALA A 486 20.24 -19.01 15.28
CA ALA A 486 18.90 -18.51 15.06
C ALA A 486 17.85 -19.56 15.45
N SER A 487 16.69 -19.08 15.83
CA SER A 487 15.51 -19.90 16.12
C SER A 487 14.30 -19.28 15.43
N VAL A 488 13.28 -20.07 15.14
CA VAL A 488 12.06 -19.55 14.50
C VAL A 488 10.84 -19.77 15.37
N ILE A 489 10.00 -18.76 15.46
CA ILE A 489 8.65 -18.85 16.01
C ILE A 489 7.68 -18.95 14.82
N LEU A 490 6.83 -19.98 14.82
CA LEU A 490 5.86 -20.24 13.78
C LEU A 490 4.45 -20.08 14.30
N SER A 491 3.61 -19.36 13.56
CA SER A 491 2.16 -19.31 13.78
C SER A 491 1.48 -20.19 12.73
N PRO A 492 0.74 -21.23 13.15
CA PRO A 492 0.02 -22.09 12.23
C PRO A 492 -1.10 -21.38 11.46
N HIS A 493 -1.34 -21.80 10.22
CA HIS A 493 -2.58 -21.50 9.54
C HIS A 493 -3.66 -22.47 10.04
N PHE A 494 -4.31 -22.13 11.15
CA PHE A 494 -5.19 -23.03 11.87
C PHE A 494 -6.26 -23.76 11.02
N PRO A 495 -7.01 -23.10 10.13
CA PRO A 495 -7.98 -23.81 9.29
C PRO A 495 -7.36 -24.96 8.49
N LEU A 496 -6.22 -24.73 7.85
CA LEU A 496 -5.53 -25.76 7.05
C LEU A 496 -4.85 -26.81 7.94
N LEU A 497 -4.35 -26.42 9.09
CA LEU A 497 -3.77 -27.37 10.06
C LEU A 497 -4.86 -28.28 10.67
N GLU A 498 -6.05 -27.74 10.97
CA GLU A 498 -7.20 -28.52 11.45
C GLU A 498 -7.67 -29.52 10.37
N ASP A 499 -7.70 -29.13 9.11
CA ASP A 499 -8.03 -30.04 7.99
C ASP A 499 -6.97 -31.12 7.81
N TRP A 500 -5.69 -30.74 7.89
CA TRP A 500 -4.58 -31.71 7.87
C TRP A 500 -4.67 -32.70 9.03
N ALA A 501 -4.96 -32.22 10.23
CA ALA A 501 -5.07 -33.05 11.43
C ALA A 501 -6.19 -34.09 11.29
N ARG A 502 -7.37 -33.69 10.81
CA ARG A 502 -8.49 -34.61 10.52
C ARG A 502 -8.10 -35.66 9.49
N ALA A 503 -7.43 -35.26 8.41
CA ALA A 503 -6.99 -36.15 7.35
C ALA A 503 -5.91 -37.16 7.82
N ASN A 504 -5.15 -36.81 8.86
CA ASN A 504 -4.07 -37.65 9.42
C ASN A 504 -4.44 -38.33 10.75
N GLY A 505 -5.72 -38.31 11.14
CA GLY A 505 -6.20 -38.99 12.33
C GLY A 505 -5.65 -38.42 13.63
N VAL A 506 -5.42 -37.08 13.71
CA VAL A 506 -5.02 -36.37 14.92
C VAL A 506 -6.28 -35.87 15.61
N ALA A 507 -6.59 -36.42 16.78
CA ALA A 507 -7.68 -35.94 17.62
C ALA A 507 -7.23 -34.69 18.39
N PHE A 508 -8.12 -33.69 18.51
CA PHE A 508 -7.91 -32.47 19.30
C PHE A 508 -9.24 -31.85 19.69
N SER A 509 -9.30 -31.22 20.85
CA SER A 509 -10.46 -30.48 21.35
C SER A 509 -10.25 -28.95 21.28
N SER A 510 -9.00 -28.52 21.19
CA SER A 510 -8.64 -27.11 21.10
C SER A 510 -7.41 -26.92 20.21
N ARG A 511 -7.22 -25.68 19.71
CA ARG A 511 -6.02 -25.29 18.95
C ARG A 511 -4.74 -25.42 19.77
N GLN A 512 -4.81 -25.16 21.08
CA GLN A 512 -3.69 -25.33 21.98
C GLN A 512 -3.28 -26.81 22.09
N GLU A 513 -4.23 -27.71 22.22
CA GLU A 513 -3.98 -29.15 22.22
C GLU A 513 -3.40 -29.59 20.87
N LEU A 514 -4.00 -29.13 19.75
CA LEU A 514 -3.55 -29.47 18.40
C LEU A 514 -2.06 -29.18 18.19
N VAL A 515 -1.59 -27.97 18.49
CA VAL A 515 -0.17 -27.61 18.32
C VAL A 515 0.75 -28.32 19.31
N GLY A 516 0.20 -28.83 20.41
CA GLY A 516 0.90 -29.63 21.42
C GLY A 516 1.15 -31.07 20.99
N THR A 517 0.43 -31.59 19.98
CA THR A 517 0.53 -33.00 19.57
C THR A 517 1.89 -33.31 18.94
N ALA A 518 2.40 -34.52 19.18
CA ALA A 518 3.67 -34.97 18.63
C ALA A 518 3.69 -34.94 17.09
N LYS A 519 2.58 -35.35 16.45
CA LYS A 519 2.45 -35.36 14.98
C LYS A 519 2.55 -33.96 14.36
N VAL A 520 1.94 -32.94 14.99
CA VAL A 520 2.01 -31.56 14.51
C VAL A 520 3.40 -30.98 14.73
N ARG A 521 4.03 -31.27 15.89
CA ARG A 521 5.41 -30.84 16.12
C ARG A 521 6.39 -31.46 15.12
N GLU A 522 6.25 -32.76 14.81
CA GLU A 522 7.06 -33.41 13.79
C GLU A 522 6.83 -32.84 12.40
N LEU A 523 5.58 -32.52 12.04
CA LEU A 523 5.24 -31.85 10.79
C LEU A 523 6.00 -30.52 10.64
N TYR A 524 5.92 -29.63 11.62
CA TYR A 524 6.59 -28.33 11.57
C TYR A 524 8.11 -28.46 11.64
N LYS A 525 8.63 -29.41 12.43
CA LYS A 525 10.05 -29.74 12.46
C LYS A 525 10.55 -30.16 11.08
N GLY A 526 9.83 -31.04 10.39
CA GLY A 526 10.18 -31.43 9.01
C GLY A 526 10.21 -30.26 8.03
N ILE A 527 9.25 -29.31 8.12
CA ILE A 527 9.24 -28.11 7.29
C ILE A 527 10.51 -27.26 7.53
N VAL A 528 10.89 -27.06 8.79
CA VAL A 528 12.10 -26.29 9.14
C VAL A 528 13.37 -27.02 8.69
N GLU A 529 13.45 -28.33 8.89
CA GLU A 529 14.60 -29.14 8.44
C GLU A 529 14.77 -29.11 6.92
N ASP A 530 13.68 -29.15 6.16
CA ASP A 530 13.72 -29.02 4.72
C ASP A 530 14.21 -27.65 4.25
N LEU A 531 13.86 -26.57 4.97
CA LEU A 531 14.42 -25.26 4.69
C LEU A 531 15.91 -25.21 5.04
N ASN A 532 16.32 -25.72 6.21
CA ASN A 532 17.71 -25.72 6.67
C ASN A 532 18.69 -26.37 5.67
N LYS A 533 18.25 -27.35 4.87
CA LYS A 533 19.06 -27.94 3.80
C LYS A 533 19.48 -26.95 2.70
N ARG A 534 18.81 -25.79 2.62
CA ARG A 534 19.05 -24.76 1.62
C ARG A 534 19.70 -23.51 2.19
N LEU A 535 19.87 -23.43 3.50
CA LEU A 535 20.47 -22.30 4.21
C LEU A 535 21.98 -22.52 4.42
N ALA A 536 22.70 -21.42 4.64
CA ALA A 536 24.09 -21.48 5.05
C ALA A 536 24.21 -22.01 6.48
N GLN A 537 25.34 -22.64 6.81
CA GLN A 537 25.54 -23.27 8.12
C GLN A 537 25.32 -22.31 9.32
N PHE A 538 25.59 -21.03 9.16
CA PHE A 538 25.40 -20.05 10.24
C PHE A 538 23.97 -19.52 10.34
N GLU A 539 23.10 -19.86 9.39
CA GLU A 539 21.67 -19.51 9.35
C GLU A 539 20.77 -20.63 9.91
N THR A 540 21.34 -21.83 10.14
CA THR A 540 20.62 -23.05 10.57
C THR A 540 20.65 -23.24 12.08
#